data_19c231381d9d8b17299b2185a2ac8299
#
_entry.id   19c231381d9d8b17299b2185a2ac8299
#
_cell.length_a   1.000
_cell.length_b   1.000
_cell.length_c   1.000
_cell.angle_alpha   90.00
_cell.angle_beta   90.00
_cell.angle_gamma   90.00
#
_symmetry.space_group_name_H-M   'P 1'
#
loop_
_entity.id
_entity.type
_entity.pdbx_description
1 polymer ?
#
loop_
_entity_poly.entity_id
_entity_poly.type
_entity_poly.pdbx_seq_one_letter_code
_entity_poly.pdbx_strand_id
1 'polypeptide(L)' 'MDTNLKMSLFSTVVALVVIIVFSFTAVLN' A
#
# COMPACT_ATOMS: atom_id res chain seq x y z
N MET A 1 -12.67 17.13 2.06
CA MET A 1 -12.73 15.66 2.04
C MET A 1 -12.96 15.15 3.44
N ASP A 2 -13.73 14.10 3.52
CA ASP A 2 -14.02 13.47 4.80
C ASP A 2 -12.78 12.79 5.36
N THR A 3 -12.61 12.83 6.68
CA THR A 3 -11.47 12.18 7.32
C THR A 3 -11.44 10.70 7.03
N ASN A 4 -12.62 10.08 6.99
CA ASN A 4 -12.73 8.66 6.68
C ASN A 4 -12.22 8.34 5.27
N LEU A 5 -12.57 9.18 4.32
CA LEU A 5 -12.13 9.01 2.94
C LEU A 5 -10.62 9.17 2.82
N LYS A 6 -10.06 10.15 3.50
CA LYS A 6 -8.62 10.38 3.50
C LYS A 6 -7.88 9.20 4.11
N MET A 7 -8.41 8.66 5.19
CA MET A 7 -7.82 7.52 5.88
C MET A 7 -7.84 6.27 5.00
N SER A 8 -8.94 6.05 4.29
CA SER A 8 -9.06 4.93 3.38
C SER A 8 -8.05 5.04 2.24
N LEU A 9 -7.88 6.22 1.70
CA LEU A 9 -6.92 6.45 0.63
C LEU A 9 -5.50 6.16 1.10
N PHE A 10 -5.15 6.65 2.28
CA PHE A 10 -3.84 6.40 2.85
C PHE A 10 -3.59 4.91 3.05
N SER A 11 -4.55 4.21 3.62
CA SER A 11 -4.45 2.77 3.87
C SER A 11 -4.28 1.98 2.56
N THR A 12 -5.00 2.38 1.52
CA THR A 12 -4.91 1.72 0.22
C THR A 12 -3.51 1.87 -0.36
N VAL A 13 -2.94 3.06 -0.29
CA VAL A 13 -1.60 3.31 -0.81
C VAL A 13 -0.57 2.49 -0.05
N VAL A 14 -0.67 2.44 1.27
CA VAL A 14 0.25 1.67 2.09
C VAL A 14 0.16 0.19 1.75
N ALA A 15 -1.04 -0.34 1.57
CA ALA A 15 -1.24 -1.74 1.21
C ALA A 15 -0.58 -2.06 -0.14
N LEU A 16 -0.75 -1.19 -1.11
CA LEU A 16 -0.15 -1.38 -2.44
C LEU A 16 1.37 -1.37 -2.36
N VAL A 17 1.95 -0.46 -1.59
CA VAL A 17 3.40 -0.38 -1.42
C VAL A 17 3.93 -1.66 -0.80
N VAL A 18 3.25 -2.19 0.22
CA VAL A 18 3.68 -3.43 0.88
C VAL A 18 3.68 -4.59 -0.10
N ILE A 19 2.63 -4.69 -0.92
CA ILE A 19 2.54 -5.75 -1.92
C ILE A 19 3.69 -5.65 -2.93
N ILE A 20 3.98 -4.46 -3.40
CA ILE A 20 5.07 -4.23 -4.35
C ILE A 20 6.41 -4.62 -3.75
N VAL A 21 6.66 -4.23 -2.51
CA VAL A 21 7.91 -4.56 -1.82
C VAL A 21 8.07 -6.07 -1.68
N PHE A 22 7.00 -6.74 -1.31
CA PHE A 22 7.01 -8.21 -1.18
C PHE A 22 7.30 -8.87 -2.53
N SER A 23 6.68 -8.38 -3.59
CA SER A 23 6.89 -8.91 -4.93
C SER A 23 8.35 -8.75 -5.37
N PHE A 24 8.92 -7.59 -5.12
CA PHE A 24 10.32 -7.33 -5.44
C PHE A 24 11.24 -8.28 -4.70
N THR A 25 11.02 -8.45 -3.41
CA THR A 25 11.83 -9.35 -2.60
C THR A 25 11.73 -10.78 -3.11
N ALA A 26 10.55 -11.22 -3.49
CA ALA A 26 10.34 -12.58 -4.00
C ALA A 26 11.08 -12.80 -5.31
N VAL A 27 11.09 -11.82 -6.20
CA VAL A 27 11.75 -11.94 -7.50
C VAL A 27 13.27 -11.89 -7.34
N LEU A 28 13.76 -11.02 -6.48
CA LEU A 28 15.21 -10.85 -6.29
C LEU A 28 15.82 -11.85 -5.33
N ASN A 29 15.00 -12.51 -4.56
CA ASN A 29 15.48 -13.50 -3.59
C ASN A 29 16.05 -14.76 -4.26
#